data_1afea01b2e7528366763428c4a73aeaf
#
_entry.id   1afea01b2e7528366763428c4a73aeaf
#
_cell.length_a   1.000
_cell.length_b   1.000
_cell.length_c   1.000
_cell.angle_alpha   90.00
_cell.angle_beta   90.00
_cell.angle_gamma   90.00
#
_symmetry.space_group_name_H-M   'P 1'
#
loop_
_entity.id
_entity.type
_entity.pdbx_description
1 polymer ?
#
loop_
_entity_poly.entity_id
_entity_poly.type
_entity_poly.pdbx_seq_one_letter_code
_entity_poly.pdbx_strand_id
1 'polypeptide(L)'
;MKNDKIIAIMMTLSMLAAAFAGCLSDDTDNNFDEVDGGYEYASNVDNHRMLVEDVCDIKDLAEAHDWDGVKDIYMNGKHAEKNDGSYRTLQGFADATGKQHGLDTFYGTDSPLDDYLMSALDGTGMFEGTSDSVREQAVEKGVQNQIMVAYAIHELNAAINKAAAGNFGTDDAQHAWDEGWAFYHGLDEYASCSPYATGDKRAGNYDTANADGTALANAAILQAMNDGLAALQAEDLAGATAARDDIVKNLVIIYSQATIRYAHKMNTDDTVEKAQTHQAEGYSFWRVIEKYIAEANPSPGDDSYNGVTMTVSAVEADECAGYMYMTDYDMGDGSDICYNMNIHSVSTDTDETSCDAYMYLENYGEQTYTGCYNSVSHGMNSSWNQSICESWDYYDNASWGSTTFTGCYNMVSHETSSDDNATCTSYMWVEDYVTVAGQDGCYNTVSHSWDTAADQSTCESYDWYVNYGATMFTGCYNMVSHTTDADMTEAECGAFTHFDGFGTTGINGIYDFSNVPVAGTDYQSAVRAHLQPAWDMLGITAEDIGILQ
;
A
#
# COMPACT_ATOMS: atom_id res chain seq x y z
N MET A 1 11.80 22.16 25.16
CA MET A 1 10.77 21.93 26.21
C MET A 1 9.44 21.67 25.54
N LYS A 2 8.94 20.50 25.64
CA LYS A 2 7.70 19.83 25.15
C LYS A 2 7.95 18.84 24.01
N ASN A 3 8.44 17.67 24.36
CA ASN A 3 8.14 16.42 23.66
C ASN A 3 8.35 15.20 24.57
N ASP A 4 8.04 15.34 25.87
CA ASP A 4 8.12 14.24 26.84
C ASP A 4 6.73 13.66 27.11
N LYS A 5 6.11 12.99 26.13
CA LYS A 5 4.81 12.29 26.37
C LYS A 5 4.48 11.13 25.43
N ILE A 6 5.42 10.45 24.80
CA ILE A 6 5.10 9.25 23.99
C ILE A 6 5.89 7.98 24.42
N ILE A 7 6.66 8.03 25.48
CA ILE A 7 7.35 6.81 25.99
C ILE A 7 6.84 6.49 27.39
N ALA A 8 5.65 5.96 27.51
CA ALA A 8 5.17 5.33 28.74
C ALA A 8 3.90 4.49 28.53
N ILE A 9 3.82 3.62 27.54
CA ILE A 9 2.85 2.50 27.53
C ILE A 9 3.54 1.30 26.86
N MET A 10 4.49 0.74 27.54
CA MET A 10 4.85 -0.66 27.41
C MET A 10 5.17 -1.18 28.81
N MET A 11 4.58 -2.31 29.14
CA MET A 11 4.67 -3.14 30.34
C MET A 11 3.63 -2.88 31.42
N THR A 12 2.50 -3.55 31.28
CA THR A 12 1.95 -4.39 32.35
C THR A 12 1.07 -5.48 31.75
N LEU A 13 1.66 -6.59 31.39
CA LEU A 13 0.96 -7.85 31.20
C LEU A 13 0.59 -8.35 32.61
N SER A 14 -0.66 -8.27 32.98
CA SER A 14 -1.19 -8.95 34.16
C SER A 14 -2.41 -9.74 33.74
N MET A 15 -2.25 -11.06 33.72
CA MET A 15 -3.35 -12.01 33.61
C MET A 15 -4.43 -11.69 34.64
N LEU A 16 -5.63 -11.41 34.19
CA LEU A 16 -6.84 -11.55 34.98
C LEU A 16 -7.83 -12.42 34.21
N ALA A 17 -7.76 -13.72 34.45
CA ALA A 17 -8.89 -14.59 34.19
C ALA A 17 -9.98 -14.22 35.19
N ALA A 18 -10.96 -13.43 34.77
CA ALA A 18 -12.17 -13.22 35.54
C ALA A 18 -13.28 -14.06 34.91
N ALA A 19 -13.64 -15.12 35.62
CA ALA A 19 -14.86 -15.87 35.37
C ALA A 19 -16.07 -14.93 35.49
N PHE A 20 -16.78 -14.67 34.39
CA PHE A 20 -18.10 -14.07 34.44
C PHE A 20 -19.14 -15.15 34.72
N ALA A 21 -19.56 -15.23 35.99
CA ALA A 21 -20.78 -15.92 36.37
C ALA A 21 -21.95 -14.92 36.34
N GLY A 22 -22.85 -15.18 35.44
CA GLY A 22 -24.20 -14.81 35.26
C GLY A 22 -24.86 -13.70 36.10
N CYS A 23 -25.54 -12.80 35.37
CA CYS A 23 -26.84 -12.31 35.77
C CYS A 23 -27.79 -12.42 34.59
N LEU A 24 -28.70 -13.37 34.66
CA LEU A 24 -29.88 -13.48 33.82
C LEU A 24 -30.80 -12.28 34.08
N SER A 25 -31.13 -11.54 33.06
CA SER A 25 -32.41 -10.86 32.96
C SER A 25 -33.01 -11.18 31.61
N ASP A 26 -34.17 -11.88 31.64
CA ASP A 26 -35.05 -12.13 30.52
C ASP A 26 -35.41 -10.82 29.79
N ASP A 27 -35.23 -10.76 28.48
CA ASP A 27 -36.33 -10.62 27.52
C ASP A 27 -35.78 -10.42 26.08
N THR A 28 -36.44 -11.14 25.19
CA THR A 28 -36.38 -11.15 23.72
C THR A 28 -35.23 -11.93 23.09
N ASP A 29 -35.64 -13.07 22.50
CA ASP A 29 -34.88 -13.96 21.62
C ASP A 29 -34.25 -13.22 20.42
N ASN A 30 -33.06 -12.71 20.58
CA ASN A 30 -32.11 -12.45 19.51
C ASN A 30 -30.77 -13.11 19.89
N ASN A 31 -30.85 -14.40 20.20
CA ASN A 31 -29.63 -15.20 20.41
C ASN A 31 -29.11 -15.57 19.03
N PHE A 32 -28.26 -14.72 18.46
CA PHE A 32 -27.43 -15.07 17.33
C PHE A 32 -26.17 -15.69 17.91
N ASP A 33 -26.07 -17.02 17.90
CA ASP A 33 -25.00 -17.80 18.53
C ASP A 33 -24.00 -18.34 17.49
N GLU A 34 -23.85 -17.68 16.33
CA GLU A 34 -22.96 -18.13 15.28
C GLU A 34 -21.51 -17.76 15.57
N VAL A 35 -20.61 -18.67 15.20
CA VAL A 35 -19.17 -18.54 15.39
C VAL A 35 -18.46 -18.96 14.10
N ASP A 36 -17.58 -18.11 13.57
CA ASP A 36 -16.70 -18.47 12.45
C ASP A 36 -15.24 -18.13 12.82
N GLY A 37 -14.35 -19.08 12.61
CA GLY A 37 -12.92 -18.90 12.87
C GLY A 37 -12.57 -18.54 14.33
N GLY A 38 -13.49 -18.76 15.26
CA GLY A 38 -13.32 -18.41 16.68
C GLY A 38 -13.81 -17.01 17.07
N TYR A 39 -14.43 -16.26 16.16
CA TYR A 39 -15.12 -15.01 16.45
C TYR A 39 -16.61 -15.27 16.67
N GLU A 40 -17.15 -14.83 17.82
CA GLU A 40 -18.56 -14.92 18.18
C GLU A 40 -19.26 -13.61 17.81
N TYR A 41 -20.23 -13.68 16.90
CA TYR A 41 -20.96 -12.51 16.43
C TYR A 41 -21.94 -11.99 17.46
N ALA A 42 -22.02 -10.67 17.62
CA ALA A 42 -23.02 -10.02 18.46
C ALA A 42 -24.38 -9.82 17.76
N SER A 43 -24.40 -9.90 16.44
CA SER A 43 -25.57 -9.62 15.60
C SER A 43 -25.66 -10.55 14.39
N ASN A 44 -26.86 -10.64 13.77
CA ASN A 44 -27.04 -11.47 12.58
C ASN A 44 -26.46 -10.79 11.34
N VAL A 45 -25.41 -11.37 10.78
CA VAL A 45 -24.74 -10.96 9.54
C VAL A 45 -24.69 -12.09 8.49
N ASP A 46 -25.62 -13.05 8.53
CA ASP A 46 -25.62 -14.25 7.69
C ASP A 46 -25.43 -13.95 6.22
N ASN A 47 -26.16 -12.98 5.69
CA ASN A 47 -26.06 -12.63 4.27
C ASN A 47 -24.71 -11.99 3.88
N HIS A 48 -23.89 -11.52 4.82
CA HIS A 48 -22.51 -11.14 4.59
C HIS A 48 -21.56 -12.33 4.71
N ARG A 49 -21.77 -13.19 5.72
CA ARG A 49 -21.00 -14.42 5.91
C ARG A 49 -21.07 -15.35 4.68
N MET A 50 -22.26 -15.40 4.03
CA MET A 50 -22.49 -16.25 2.84
C MET A 50 -21.81 -15.75 1.57
N LEU A 51 -21.33 -14.52 1.49
CA LEU A 51 -20.62 -14.00 0.30
C LEU A 51 -19.37 -14.79 -0.04
N VAL A 52 -18.72 -15.43 0.93
CA VAL A 52 -17.53 -16.26 0.70
C VAL A 52 -17.85 -17.48 -0.18
N GLU A 53 -19.09 -17.98 -0.18
CA GLU A 53 -19.52 -19.06 -1.07
C GLU A 53 -19.60 -18.58 -2.54
N ASP A 54 -20.08 -17.36 -2.79
CA ASP A 54 -20.03 -16.73 -4.12
C ASP A 54 -18.57 -16.56 -4.60
N VAL A 55 -17.65 -16.24 -3.68
CA VAL A 55 -16.21 -16.15 -3.98
C VAL A 55 -15.65 -17.52 -4.39
N CYS A 56 -16.02 -18.60 -3.70
CA CYS A 56 -15.62 -19.97 -4.08
C CYS A 56 -16.09 -20.35 -5.49
N ASP A 57 -17.36 -20.11 -5.78
CA ASP A 57 -17.93 -20.41 -7.10
C ASP A 57 -17.26 -19.59 -8.21
N ILE A 58 -16.99 -18.31 -7.97
CA ILE A 58 -16.26 -17.44 -8.91
C ILE A 58 -14.86 -17.96 -9.16
N LYS A 59 -14.14 -18.43 -8.15
CA LYS A 59 -12.80 -19.00 -8.32
C LYS A 59 -12.83 -20.25 -9.21
N ASP A 60 -13.75 -21.16 -8.97
CA ASP A 60 -13.89 -22.38 -9.77
C ASP A 60 -14.24 -22.06 -11.24
N LEU A 61 -15.09 -21.08 -11.48
CA LEU A 61 -15.46 -20.62 -12.82
C LEU A 61 -14.30 -19.87 -13.51
N ALA A 62 -13.54 -19.07 -12.76
CA ALA A 62 -12.37 -18.36 -13.28
C ALA A 62 -11.25 -19.35 -13.70
N GLU A 63 -11.00 -20.40 -12.89
CA GLU A 63 -10.08 -21.50 -13.24
C GLU A 63 -10.52 -22.23 -14.52
N ALA A 64 -11.83 -22.33 -14.73
CA ALA A 64 -12.40 -22.90 -15.97
C ALA A 64 -12.43 -21.89 -17.15
N HIS A 65 -12.04 -20.64 -16.93
CA HIS A 65 -12.16 -19.50 -17.86
C HIS A 65 -13.61 -19.28 -18.35
N ASP A 66 -14.61 -19.61 -17.53
CA ASP A 66 -16.02 -19.35 -17.78
C ASP A 66 -16.36 -17.90 -17.34
N TRP A 67 -15.95 -16.94 -18.15
CA TRP A 67 -16.13 -15.51 -17.85
C TRP A 67 -17.59 -15.08 -17.76
N ASP A 68 -18.48 -15.72 -18.53
CA ASP A 68 -19.93 -15.44 -18.47
C ASP A 68 -20.51 -15.95 -17.15
N GLY A 69 -20.10 -17.14 -16.70
CA GLY A 69 -20.49 -17.69 -15.40
C GLY A 69 -19.96 -16.84 -14.23
N VAL A 70 -18.71 -16.39 -14.30
CA VAL A 70 -18.14 -15.46 -13.31
C VAL A 70 -18.96 -14.18 -13.23
N LYS A 71 -19.26 -13.55 -14.38
CA LYS A 71 -20.05 -12.31 -14.42
C LYS A 71 -21.46 -12.49 -13.87
N ASP A 72 -22.07 -13.63 -14.13
CA ASP A 72 -23.43 -13.91 -13.63
C ASP A 72 -23.46 -13.89 -12.09
N ILE A 73 -22.53 -14.60 -11.43
CA ILE A 73 -22.44 -14.60 -9.97
C ILE A 73 -22.00 -13.23 -9.43
N TYR A 74 -20.98 -12.63 -10.04
CA TYR A 74 -20.45 -11.34 -9.62
C TYR A 74 -21.51 -10.24 -9.60
N MET A 75 -22.33 -10.16 -10.67
CA MET A 75 -23.33 -9.11 -10.87
C MET A 75 -24.67 -9.40 -10.20
N ASN A 76 -25.08 -10.68 -10.12
CA ASN A 76 -26.41 -11.07 -9.67
C ASN A 76 -26.42 -11.72 -8.28
N GLY A 77 -25.27 -12.22 -7.80
CA GLY A 77 -25.16 -13.00 -6.56
C GLY A 77 -25.81 -14.38 -6.70
N LYS A 78 -25.55 -15.22 -5.72
CA LYS A 78 -26.10 -16.58 -5.74
C LYS A 78 -26.46 -17.11 -4.34
N HIS A 79 -25.61 -16.88 -3.35
CA HIS A 79 -25.75 -17.48 -2.02
C HIS A 79 -26.15 -16.45 -0.94
N ALA A 80 -25.71 -15.21 -1.02
CA ALA A 80 -25.91 -14.17 -0.04
C ALA A 80 -27.34 -13.56 -0.12
N GLU A 81 -28.38 -14.38 0.14
CA GLU A 81 -29.78 -13.98 0.04
C GLU A 81 -30.19 -13.06 1.20
N LYS A 82 -30.88 -11.98 0.88
CA LYS A 82 -31.47 -11.03 1.83
C LYS A 82 -32.91 -11.41 2.18
N ASN A 83 -33.42 -10.88 3.27
CA ASN A 83 -34.79 -11.15 3.75
C ASN A 83 -35.93 -10.84 2.73
N ASP A 84 -35.64 -10.01 1.73
CA ASP A 84 -36.57 -9.67 0.66
C ASP A 84 -36.49 -10.59 -0.57
N GLY A 85 -35.61 -11.62 -0.51
CA GLY A 85 -35.36 -12.58 -1.58
C GLY A 85 -34.42 -12.07 -2.69
N SER A 86 -33.87 -10.87 -2.56
CA SER A 86 -32.77 -10.41 -3.42
C SER A 86 -31.41 -10.88 -2.85
N TYR A 87 -30.37 -10.85 -3.68
CA TYR A 87 -29.03 -11.20 -3.25
C TYR A 87 -28.17 -9.98 -3.00
N ARG A 88 -27.22 -10.10 -2.07
CA ARG A 88 -26.04 -9.23 -2.06
C ARG A 88 -25.14 -9.68 -3.20
N THR A 89 -24.50 -8.73 -3.85
CA THR A 89 -23.64 -9.03 -5.00
C THR A 89 -22.25 -8.45 -4.77
N LEU A 90 -21.22 -9.15 -5.19
CA LEU A 90 -19.84 -8.64 -5.10
C LEU A 90 -19.67 -7.37 -5.92
N GLN A 91 -20.34 -7.27 -7.09
CA GLN A 91 -20.37 -6.02 -7.86
C GLN A 91 -21.03 -4.87 -7.08
N GLY A 92 -22.13 -5.14 -6.39
CA GLY A 92 -22.83 -4.11 -5.61
C GLY A 92 -21.97 -3.52 -4.49
N PHE A 93 -20.99 -4.29 -4.00
CA PHE A 93 -19.97 -3.78 -3.10
C PHE A 93 -18.85 -3.05 -3.87
N ALA A 94 -18.32 -3.64 -4.92
CA ALA A 94 -17.17 -3.10 -5.67
C ALA A 94 -17.49 -1.79 -6.40
N ASP A 95 -18.72 -1.61 -6.90
CA ASP A 95 -19.20 -0.43 -7.62
C ASP A 95 -19.70 0.69 -6.68
N ALA A 96 -19.87 0.40 -5.39
CA ALA A 96 -20.43 1.38 -4.45
C ALA A 96 -19.42 2.48 -4.09
N THR A 97 -19.84 3.73 -4.29
CA THR A 97 -19.02 4.93 -4.08
C THR A 97 -19.09 5.50 -2.66
N GLY A 98 -18.09 6.29 -2.26
CA GLY A 98 -18.08 7.01 -0.98
C GLY A 98 -17.93 6.09 0.23
N LYS A 99 -17.38 4.90 0.04
CA LYS A 99 -17.20 3.91 1.10
C LYS A 99 -16.02 4.23 2.00
N GLN A 100 -16.09 3.81 3.25
CA GLN A 100 -15.12 4.20 4.28
C GLN A 100 -13.76 3.46 4.17
N HIS A 101 -13.57 2.60 3.17
CA HIS A 101 -12.25 2.12 2.77
C HIS A 101 -11.40 3.21 2.08
N GLY A 102 -12.04 4.26 1.52
CA GLY A 102 -11.38 5.44 0.96
C GLY A 102 -10.63 5.20 -0.36
N LEU A 103 -10.87 4.07 -1.06
CA LEU A 103 -10.17 3.73 -2.31
C LEU A 103 -10.57 4.66 -3.46
N ASP A 104 -11.83 5.11 -3.50
CA ASP A 104 -12.32 6.06 -4.51
C ASP A 104 -11.47 7.36 -4.50
N THR A 105 -11.25 7.91 -3.31
CA THR A 105 -10.41 9.09 -3.11
C THR A 105 -8.96 8.81 -3.45
N PHE A 106 -8.46 7.64 -3.07
CA PHE A 106 -7.07 7.25 -3.31
C PHE A 106 -6.76 7.08 -4.79
N TYR A 107 -7.62 6.36 -5.53
CA TYR A 107 -7.42 6.14 -6.97
C TYR A 107 -8.00 7.26 -7.85
N GLY A 108 -8.80 8.16 -7.29
CA GLY A 108 -9.43 9.27 -8.02
C GLY A 108 -10.51 8.82 -9.02
N THR A 109 -11.11 7.65 -8.81
CA THR A 109 -12.23 7.10 -9.59
C THR A 109 -13.37 6.70 -8.66
N ASP A 110 -14.59 6.64 -9.17
CA ASP A 110 -15.78 6.35 -8.36
C ASP A 110 -15.85 4.88 -7.90
N SER A 111 -15.34 3.93 -8.70
CA SER A 111 -15.52 2.48 -8.48
C SER A 111 -14.24 1.68 -8.79
N PRO A 112 -13.10 1.95 -8.13
CA PRO A 112 -11.79 1.40 -8.51
C PRO A 112 -11.69 -0.13 -8.37
N LEU A 113 -12.53 -0.76 -7.56
CA LEU A 113 -12.60 -2.21 -7.40
C LEU A 113 -13.36 -2.85 -8.57
N ASP A 114 -14.53 -2.29 -8.95
CA ASP A 114 -15.32 -2.78 -10.09
C ASP A 114 -14.59 -2.52 -11.41
N ASP A 115 -14.00 -1.33 -11.59
CA ASP A 115 -13.19 -0.98 -12.77
C ASP A 115 -12.08 -2.01 -13.01
N TYR A 116 -11.35 -2.37 -11.97
CA TYR A 116 -10.28 -3.37 -12.05
C TYR A 116 -10.82 -4.75 -12.43
N LEU A 117 -11.86 -5.20 -11.73
CA LEU A 117 -12.40 -6.54 -11.94
C LEU A 117 -13.10 -6.69 -13.29
N MET A 118 -13.92 -5.69 -13.67
CA MET A 118 -14.59 -5.70 -14.96
C MET A 118 -13.59 -5.61 -16.13
N SER A 119 -12.50 -4.85 -15.99
CA SER A 119 -11.42 -4.83 -16.98
C SER A 119 -10.79 -6.21 -17.17
N ALA A 120 -10.56 -6.96 -16.07
CA ALA A 120 -10.06 -8.33 -16.14
C ALA A 120 -11.07 -9.28 -16.78
N LEU A 121 -12.36 -9.18 -16.41
CA LEU A 121 -13.45 -10.01 -16.95
C LEU A 121 -13.70 -9.76 -18.44
N ASP A 122 -13.56 -8.51 -18.88
CA ASP A 122 -13.77 -8.14 -20.28
C ASP A 122 -12.50 -8.27 -21.14
N GLY A 123 -11.32 -8.40 -20.52
CA GLY A 123 -10.03 -8.37 -21.22
C GLY A 123 -9.75 -7.02 -21.86
N THR A 124 -10.06 -5.92 -21.17
CA THR A 124 -9.90 -4.54 -21.60
C THR A 124 -8.93 -3.77 -20.70
N GLY A 125 -8.60 -2.53 -21.07
CA GLY A 125 -7.68 -1.70 -20.27
C GLY A 125 -6.33 -2.39 -20.10
N MET A 126 -5.82 -2.46 -18.87
CA MET A 126 -4.54 -3.10 -18.58
C MET A 126 -4.50 -4.61 -18.91
N PHE A 127 -5.66 -5.25 -19.10
CA PHE A 127 -5.76 -6.67 -19.48
C PHE A 127 -5.95 -6.90 -20.98
N GLU A 128 -5.91 -5.84 -21.80
CA GLU A 128 -6.04 -5.98 -23.26
C GLU A 128 -4.86 -6.77 -23.83
N GLY A 129 -5.18 -7.88 -24.50
CA GLY A 129 -4.17 -8.75 -25.10
C GLY A 129 -3.42 -9.66 -24.12
N THR A 130 -3.74 -9.65 -22.83
CA THR A 130 -3.18 -10.60 -21.85
C THR A 130 -3.79 -12.01 -22.02
N SER A 131 -3.11 -13.03 -21.49
CA SER A 131 -3.63 -14.40 -21.50
C SER A 131 -4.80 -14.58 -20.52
N ASP A 132 -5.60 -15.64 -20.73
CA ASP A 132 -6.66 -16.02 -19.80
C ASP A 132 -6.11 -16.33 -18.40
N SER A 133 -4.91 -16.89 -18.28
CA SER A 133 -4.26 -17.14 -16.98
C SER A 133 -3.92 -15.85 -16.22
N VAL A 134 -3.56 -14.78 -16.92
CA VAL A 134 -3.36 -13.46 -16.31
C VAL A 134 -4.68 -12.89 -15.78
N ARG A 135 -5.73 -12.96 -16.59
CA ARG A 135 -7.08 -12.51 -16.23
C ARG A 135 -7.68 -13.34 -15.09
N GLU A 136 -7.48 -14.65 -15.11
CA GLU A 136 -7.88 -15.57 -14.03
C GLU A 136 -7.33 -15.12 -12.68
N GLN A 137 -6.01 -14.86 -12.60
CA GLN A 137 -5.41 -14.42 -11.34
C GLN A 137 -5.94 -13.06 -10.89
N ALA A 138 -6.16 -12.12 -11.80
CA ALA A 138 -6.75 -10.82 -11.49
C ALA A 138 -8.18 -10.97 -10.93
N VAL A 139 -9.01 -11.83 -11.54
CA VAL A 139 -10.37 -12.08 -11.10
C VAL A 139 -10.40 -12.81 -9.75
N GLU A 140 -9.70 -13.94 -9.65
CA GLU A 140 -9.67 -14.74 -8.42
C GLU A 140 -9.16 -13.92 -7.22
N LYS A 141 -8.01 -13.25 -7.37
CA LYS A 141 -7.43 -12.49 -6.25
C LYS A 141 -8.15 -11.16 -6.03
N GLY A 142 -8.72 -10.57 -7.08
CA GLY A 142 -9.55 -9.36 -6.98
C GLY A 142 -10.78 -9.58 -6.13
N VAL A 143 -11.56 -10.64 -6.41
CA VAL A 143 -12.76 -10.95 -5.61
C VAL A 143 -12.38 -11.38 -4.20
N GLN A 144 -11.52 -12.39 -4.07
CA GLN A 144 -11.16 -12.98 -2.77
C GLN A 144 -10.48 -11.97 -1.83
N ASN A 145 -9.66 -11.07 -2.35
CA ASN A 145 -8.81 -10.24 -1.50
C ASN A 145 -9.14 -8.75 -1.62
N GLN A 146 -9.17 -8.16 -2.83
CA GLN A 146 -9.38 -6.71 -2.93
C GLN A 146 -10.77 -6.29 -2.44
N ILE A 147 -11.84 -6.91 -2.95
CA ILE A 147 -13.22 -6.56 -2.56
C ILE A 147 -13.47 -6.93 -1.11
N MET A 148 -13.18 -8.15 -0.71
CA MET A 148 -13.50 -8.64 0.63
C MET A 148 -12.74 -7.88 1.71
N VAL A 149 -11.45 -7.60 1.52
CA VAL A 149 -10.65 -6.82 2.49
C VAL A 149 -11.07 -5.35 2.51
N ALA A 150 -11.33 -4.74 1.35
CA ALA A 150 -11.80 -3.35 1.31
C ALA A 150 -13.09 -3.19 2.11
N TYR A 151 -14.02 -4.14 1.99
CA TYR A 151 -15.26 -4.10 2.75
C TYR A 151 -15.10 -4.49 4.21
N ALA A 152 -14.23 -5.43 4.55
CA ALA A 152 -13.88 -5.65 5.96
C ALA A 152 -13.43 -4.33 6.62
N ILE A 153 -12.54 -3.59 5.98
CA ILE A 153 -12.07 -2.29 6.49
C ILE A 153 -13.16 -1.22 6.43
N HIS A 154 -14.01 -1.21 5.39
CA HIS A 154 -15.16 -0.31 5.34
C HIS A 154 -16.05 -0.46 6.57
N GLU A 155 -16.43 -1.69 6.91
CA GLU A 155 -17.33 -1.97 8.03
C GLU A 155 -16.69 -1.67 9.38
N LEU A 156 -15.39 -1.99 9.56
CA LEU A 156 -14.67 -1.60 10.75
C LEU A 156 -14.61 -0.07 10.92
N ASN A 157 -14.36 0.68 9.84
CA ASN A 157 -14.39 2.13 9.87
C ASN A 157 -15.82 2.68 10.11
N ALA A 158 -16.85 2.03 9.55
CA ALA A 158 -18.24 2.37 9.81
C ALA A 158 -18.61 2.16 11.28
N ALA A 159 -18.14 1.06 11.89
CA ALA A 159 -18.31 0.81 13.31
C ALA A 159 -17.70 1.92 14.18
N ILE A 160 -16.43 2.31 13.89
CA ILE A 160 -15.75 3.40 14.59
C ILE A 160 -16.51 4.73 14.43
N ASN A 161 -17.01 5.05 13.23
CA ASN A 161 -17.75 6.29 12.99
C ASN A 161 -19.13 6.30 13.69
N LYS A 162 -19.83 5.16 13.71
CA LYS A 162 -21.08 5.00 14.48
C LYS A 162 -20.81 5.16 15.99
N ALA A 163 -19.75 4.53 16.51
CA ALA A 163 -19.35 4.66 17.91
C ALA A 163 -18.94 6.10 18.27
N ALA A 164 -18.23 6.80 17.39
CA ALA A 164 -17.86 8.21 17.56
C ALA A 164 -19.10 9.13 17.61
N ALA A 165 -20.20 8.73 16.95
CA ALA A 165 -21.48 9.41 17.04
C ALA A 165 -22.31 9.01 18.28
N GLY A 166 -21.80 8.12 19.15
CA GLY A 166 -22.45 7.62 20.37
C GLY A 166 -23.36 6.41 20.13
N ASN A 167 -23.31 5.78 18.94
CA ASN A 167 -24.16 4.64 18.56
C ASN A 167 -23.37 3.33 18.72
N PHE A 168 -23.24 2.83 19.95
CA PHE A 168 -22.48 1.60 20.28
C PHE A 168 -23.31 0.32 20.21
N GLY A 169 -24.61 0.41 19.97
CA GLY A 169 -25.56 -0.71 20.07
C GLY A 169 -25.29 -1.85 19.09
N THR A 170 -25.95 -2.99 19.37
CA THR A 170 -25.86 -4.22 18.57
C THR A 170 -26.37 -4.01 17.14
N ASP A 171 -27.35 -3.12 16.92
CA ASP A 171 -27.87 -2.79 15.59
C ASP A 171 -27.08 -1.66 14.90
N ASP A 172 -26.02 -1.13 15.53
CA ASP A 172 -25.24 0.01 15.07
C ASP A 172 -23.76 -0.34 14.87
N ALA A 173 -22.88 0.07 15.83
CA ALA A 173 -21.44 -0.12 15.72
C ALA A 173 -21.04 -1.60 15.79
N GLN A 174 -21.65 -2.38 16.69
CA GLN A 174 -21.35 -3.81 16.83
C GLN A 174 -21.76 -4.57 15.56
N HIS A 175 -22.90 -4.24 14.93
CA HIS A 175 -23.31 -4.86 13.67
C HIS A 175 -22.30 -4.63 12.55
N ALA A 176 -21.86 -3.40 12.36
CA ALA A 176 -20.84 -3.10 11.36
C ALA A 176 -19.49 -3.80 11.67
N TRP A 177 -19.14 -3.91 12.96
CA TRP A 177 -17.94 -4.64 13.37
C TRP A 177 -18.02 -6.13 13.01
N ASP A 178 -19.18 -6.75 13.26
CA ASP A 178 -19.46 -8.15 12.88
C ASP A 178 -19.40 -8.34 11.35
N GLU A 179 -19.96 -7.41 10.57
CA GLU A 179 -19.87 -7.43 9.10
C GLU A 179 -18.39 -7.39 8.63
N GLY A 180 -17.51 -6.68 9.36
CA GLY A 180 -16.06 -6.67 9.09
C GLY A 180 -15.44 -8.07 9.14
N TRP A 181 -15.79 -8.88 10.16
CA TRP A 181 -15.31 -10.27 10.24
C TRP A 181 -15.96 -11.16 9.18
N ALA A 182 -17.25 -10.96 8.91
CA ALA A 182 -17.96 -11.70 7.86
C ALA A 182 -17.32 -11.52 6.47
N PHE A 183 -16.80 -10.34 6.15
CA PHE A 183 -16.02 -10.13 4.93
C PHE A 183 -14.63 -10.75 4.99
N TYR A 184 -13.97 -10.72 6.15
CA TYR A 184 -12.60 -11.22 6.26
C TYR A 184 -12.51 -12.75 6.30
N HIS A 185 -13.40 -13.41 7.05
CA HIS A 185 -13.41 -14.86 7.25
C HIS A 185 -14.56 -15.56 6.51
N GLY A 186 -15.76 -15.03 6.59
CA GLY A 186 -16.98 -15.65 6.07
C GLY A 186 -17.37 -16.91 6.84
N LEU A 187 -18.17 -17.77 6.23
CA LEU A 187 -18.58 -19.06 6.80
C LEU A 187 -17.39 -20.02 6.90
N ASP A 188 -17.26 -20.72 8.01
CA ASP A 188 -16.21 -21.74 8.25
C ASP A 188 -16.11 -22.77 7.11
N GLU A 189 -17.26 -23.22 6.57
CA GLU A 189 -17.31 -24.21 5.49
C GLU A 189 -16.60 -23.73 4.20
N TYR A 190 -16.65 -22.43 3.92
CA TYR A 190 -16.10 -21.80 2.71
C TYR A 190 -14.87 -20.92 3.00
N ALA A 191 -14.34 -20.94 4.22
CA ALA A 191 -13.23 -20.08 4.65
C ALA A 191 -11.95 -20.25 3.78
N SER A 192 -11.80 -21.37 3.08
CA SER A 192 -10.71 -21.59 2.11
C SER A 192 -10.69 -20.60 0.93
N CYS A 193 -11.82 -19.91 0.67
CA CYS A 193 -11.96 -18.89 -0.36
C CYS A 193 -11.93 -17.45 0.23
N SER A 194 -11.68 -17.31 1.51
CA SER A 194 -11.65 -16.01 2.20
C SER A 194 -10.26 -15.36 2.20
N PRO A 195 -10.17 -14.07 2.54
CA PRO A 195 -8.89 -13.41 2.84
C PRO A 195 -8.11 -14.10 3.96
N TYR A 196 -8.79 -14.64 4.97
CA TYR A 196 -8.17 -15.39 6.07
C TYR A 196 -7.30 -16.55 5.57
N ALA A 197 -7.79 -17.35 4.63
CA ALA A 197 -7.02 -18.43 4.01
C ALA A 197 -5.78 -17.92 3.24
N THR A 198 -5.85 -16.71 2.68
CA THR A 198 -4.67 -16.07 2.08
C THR A 198 -3.61 -15.82 3.14
N GLY A 199 -3.99 -15.33 4.33
CA GLY A 199 -3.10 -15.12 5.47
C GLY A 199 -2.36 -16.42 5.85
N ASP A 200 -3.09 -17.51 6.09
CA ASP A 200 -2.51 -18.80 6.48
C ASP A 200 -1.55 -19.34 5.41
N LYS A 201 -1.94 -19.22 4.15
CA LYS A 201 -1.10 -19.64 3.01
C LYS A 201 0.19 -18.80 2.90
N ARG A 202 0.13 -17.51 3.20
CA ARG A 202 1.33 -16.64 3.21
C ARG A 202 2.21 -16.96 4.40
N ALA A 203 1.66 -17.10 5.59
CA ALA A 203 2.41 -17.45 6.78
C ALA A 203 3.19 -18.77 6.62
N GLY A 204 2.58 -19.78 5.99
CA GLY A 204 3.26 -21.02 5.64
C GLY A 204 4.43 -20.84 4.65
N ASN A 205 4.42 -19.78 3.84
CA ASN A 205 5.53 -19.48 2.94
C ASN A 205 6.65 -18.67 3.62
N TYR A 206 6.38 -18.03 4.75
CA TYR A 206 7.30 -17.10 5.41
C TYR A 206 7.76 -17.54 6.80
N ASP A 207 7.38 -18.74 7.23
CA ASP A 207 7.65 -19.28 8.57
C ASP A 207 7.09 -18.38 9.69
N THR A 208 5.90 -17.80 9.44
CA THR A 208 5.16 -16.95 10.38
C THR A 208 3.82 -17.57 10.78
N ALA A 209 3.73 -18.90 10.78
CA ALA A 209 2.56 -19.64 11.22
C ALA A 209 2.75 -20.25 12.61
N ASN A 210 1.65 -20.37 13.35
CA ASN A 210 1.56 -21.17 14.56
C ASN A 210 1.72 -22.66 14.24
N ALA A 211 1.87 -23.48 15.27
CA ALA A 211 2.05 -24.94 15.13
C ALA A 211 0.83 -25.67 14.51
N ASP A 212 -0.34 -25.08 14.55
CA ASP A 212 -1.58 -25.57 13.92
C ASP A 212 -1.73 -25.12 12.45
N GLY A 213 -0.85 -24.25 11.96
CA GLY A 213 -0.88 -23.71 10.61
C GLY A 213 -1.53 -22.33 10.47
N THR A 214 -2.16 -21.82 11.53
CA THR A 214 -2.76 -20.48 11.54
C THR A 214 -1.66 -19.40 11.46
N ALA A 215 -1.83 -18.42 10.59
CA ALA A 215 -0.92 -17.28 10.53
C ALA A 215 -0.87 -16.52 11.86
N LEU A 216 0.32 -16.10 12.29
CA LEU A 216 0.45 -15.20 13.44
C LEU A 216 -0.37 -13.91 13.25
N ALA A 217 -0.38 -13.38 12.04
CA ALA A 217 -1.19 -12.21 11.68
C ALA A 217 -2.71 -12.49 11.76
N ASN A 218 -3.19 -13.67 11.32
CA ASN A 218 -4.60 -14.05 11.48
C ASN A 218 -5.01 -14.20 12.94
N ALA A 219 -4.16 -14.82 13.75
CA ALA A 219 -4.40 -14.92 15.18
C ALA A 219 -4.46 -13.53 15.86
N ALA A 220 -3.60 -12.60 15.44
CA ALA A 220 -3.64 -11.22 15.92
C ALA A 220 -4.90 -10.47 15.45
N ILE A 221 -5.33 -10.68 14.19
CA ILE A 221 -6.59 -10.11 13.67
C ILE A 221 -7.79 -10.63 14.46
N LEU A 222 -7.88 -11.94 14.69
CA LEU A 222 -8.96 -12.52 15.50
C LEU A 222 -8.98 -11.95 16.93
N GLN A 223 -7.80 -11.82 17.55
CA GLN A 223 -7.71 -11.20 18.88
C GLN A 223 -8.18 -9.75 18.85
N ALA A 224 -7.74 -8.97 17.86
CA ALA A 224 -8.17 -7.58 17.71
C ALA A 224 -9.68 -7.46 17.40
N MET A 225 -10.26 -8.38 16.63
CA MET A 225 -11.70 -8.44 16.40
C MET A 225 -12.48 -8.64 17.71
N ASN A 226 -12.04 -9.60 18.55
CA ASN A 226 -12.67 -9.85 19.85
C ASN A 226 -12.49 -8.65 20.81
N ASP A 227 -11.29 -8.07 20.87
CA ASP A 227 -10.99 -6.92 21.72
C ASP A 227 -11.79 -5.67 21.28
N GLY A 228 -11.92 -5.45 19.98
CA GLY A 228 -12.68 -4.34 19.41
C GLY A 228 -14.18 -4.47 19.68
N LEU A 229 -14.75 -5.68 19.54
CA LEU A 229 -16.15 -5.92 19.90
C LEU A 229 -16.38 -5.68 21.41
N ALA A 230 -15.50 -6.19 22.26
CA ALA A 230 -15.57 -5.96 23.71
C ALA A 230 -15.45 -4.46 24.05
N ALA A 231 -14.60 -3.71 23.36
CA ALA A 231 -14.46 -2.27 23.52
C ALA A 231 -15.76 -1.53 23.10
N LEU A 232 -16.38 -1.92 21.97
CA LEU A 232 -17.67 -1.37 21.53
C LEU A 232 -18.79 -1.66 22.53
N GLN A 233 -18.84 -2.87 23.09
CA GLN A 233 -19.80 -3.25 24.15
C GLN A 233 -19.57 -2.47 25.44
N ALA A 234 -18.34 -2.05 25.71
CA ALA A 234 -17.98 -1.21 26.86
C ALA A 234 -18.08 0.31 26.57
N GLU A 235 -18.54 0.70 25.39
CA GLU A 235 -18.59 2.10 24.88
C GLU A 235 -17.20 2.77 24.88
N ASP A 236 -16.12 1.98 24.67
CA ASP A 236 -14.73 2.44 24.58
C ASP A 236 -14.31 2.64 23.12
N LEU A 237 -14.54 3.86 22.59
CA LEU A 237 -14.15 4.25 21.25
C LEU A 237 -12.63 4.13 21.03
N ALA A 238 -11.81 4.46 22.04
CA ALA A 238 -10.36 4.43 21.88
C ALA A 238 -9.84 3.00 21.75
N GLY A 239 -10.38 2.07 22.56
CA GLY A 239 -10.07 0.64 22.49
C GLY A 239 -10.50 0.04 21.14
N ALA A 240 -11.71 0.35 20.67
CA ALA A 240 -12.19 -0.12 19.36
C ALA A 240 -11.35 0.43 18.20
N THR A 241 -10.93 1.71 18.27
CA THR A 241 -10.05 2.33 17.26
C THR A 241 -8.67 1.65 17.23
N ALA A 242 -8.08 1.40 18.39
CA ALA A 242 -6.79 0.70 18.49
C ALA A 242 -6.88 -0.73 17.90
N ALA A 243 -7.96 -1.45 18.19
CA ALA A 243 -8.20 -2.78 17.63
C ALA A 243 -8.32 -2.76 16.09
N ARG A 244 -9.03 -1.76 15.52
CA ARG A 244 -9.11 -1.56 14.07
C ARG A 244 -7.72 -1.29 13.47
N ASP A 245 -6.90 -0.47 14.11
CA ASP A 245 -5.55 -0.16 13.63
C ASP A 245 -4.64 -1.39 13.66
N ASP A 246 -4.77 -2.24 14.69
CA ASP A 246 -4.07 -3.53 14.77
C ASP A 246 -4.52 -4.49 13.66
N ILE A 247 -5.80 -4.53 13.32
CA ILE A 247 -6.29 -5.33 12.18
C ILE A 247 -5.66 -4.85 10.88
N VAL A 248 -5.67 -3.54 10.59
CA VAL A 248 -5.08 -2.96 9.38
C VAL A 248 -3.58 -3.28 9.30
N LYS A 249 -2.83 -3.11 10.40
CA LYS A 249 -1.41 -3.48 10.46
C LYS A 249 -1.18 -4.94 10.06
N ASN A 250 -1.94 -5.87 10.60
CA ASN A 250 -1.80 -7.29 10.30
C ASN A 250 -2.21 -7.64 8.87
N LEU A 251 -3.19 -6.95 8.29
CA LEU A 251 -3.51 -7.05 6.86
C LEU A 251 -2.32 -6.57 6.01
N VAL A 252 -1.67 -5.47 6.37
CA VAL A 252 -0.45 -5.02 5.67
C VAL A 252 0.66 -6.08 5.72
N ILE A 253 0.85 -6.78 6.85
CA ILE A 253 1.81 -7.89 6.95
C ILE A 253 1.48 -9.00 5.95
N ILE A 254 0.25 -9.50 5.96
CA ILE A 254 -0.20 -10.60 5.07
C ILE A 254 0.01 -10.26 3.60
N TYR A 255 -0.44 -9.07 3.19
CA TYR A 255 -0.39 -8.68 1.78
C TYR A 255 0.99 -8.18 1.34
N SER A 256 1.84 -7.72 2.25
CA SER A 256 3.27 -7.52 2.00
C SER A 256 3.96 -8.86 1.68
N GLN A 257 3.71 -9.89 2.48
CA GLN A 257 4.22 -11.25 2.21
C GLN A 257 3.74 -11.75 0.84
N ALA A 258 2.47 -11.55 0.50
CA ALA A 258 1.93 -11.95 -0.80
C ALA A 258 2.63 -11.20 -1.94
N THR A 259 2.71 -9.88 -1.87
CA THR A 259 3.36 -9.03 -2.89
C THR A 259 4.81 -9.45 -3.10
N ILE A 260 5.61 -9.56 -2.04
CA ILE A 260 7.02 -9.98 -2.11
C ILE A 260 7.17 -11.38 -2.71
N ARG A 261 6.30 -12.33 -2.35
CA ARG A 261 6.35 -13.69 -2.88
C ARG A 261 6.22 -13.72 -4.39
N TYR A 262 5.29 -12.96 -4.95
CA TYR A 262 5.06 -12.96 -6.40
C TYR A 262 6.12 -12.18 -7.15
N ALA A 263 6.72 -11.15 -6.56
CA ALA A 263 7.94 -10.54 -7.06
C ALA A 263 9.09 -11.57 -7.16
N HIS A 264 9.26 -12.43 -6.14
CA HIS A 264 10.22 -13.52 -6.18
C HIS A 264 9.91 -14.55 -7.29
N LYS A 265 8.63 -14.92 -7.45
CA LYS A 265 8.22 -15.88 -8.49
C LYS A 265 8.47 -15.35 -9.89
N MET A 266 8.17 -14.08 -10.18
CA MET A 266 8.49 -13.43 -11.45
C MET A 266 9.97 -13.55 -11.83
N ASN A 267 10.88 -13.50 -10.85
CA ASN A 267 12.31 -13.69 -11.07
C ASN A 267 12.70 -15.15 -11.37
N THR A 268 12.00 -16.11 -10.76
CA THR A 268 12.38 -17.54 -10.79
C THR A 268 11.63 -18.36 -11.82
N ASP A 269 10.61 -17.79 -12.48
CA ASP A 269 9.83 -18.50 -13.49
C ASP A 269 10.64 -18.84 -14.73
N ASP A 270 10.35 -20.02 -15.28
CA ASP A 270 11.01 -20.58 -16.45
C ASP A 270 10.42 -20.09 -17.80
N THR A 271 9.26 -19.45 -17.77
CA THR A 271 8.59 -18.88 -18.95
C THR A 271 8.03 -17.49 -18.67
N VAL A 272 8.00 -16.64 -19.70
CA VAL A 272 7.41 -15.31 -19.65
C VAL A 272 5.92 -15.39 -19.27
N GLU A 273 5.19 -16.37 -19.80
CA GLU A 273 3.76 -16.52 -19.50
C GLU A 273 3.50 -16.75 -18.00
N LYS A 274 4.28 -17.62 -17.36
CA LYS A 274 4.19 -17.82 -15.90
C LYS A 274 4.56 -16.54 -15.13
N ALA A 275 5.62 -15.87 -15.56
CA ALA A 275 6.04 -14.63 -14.92
C ALA A 275 4.96 -13.55 -15.02
N GLN A 276 4.29 -13.41 -16.18
CA GLN A 276 3.14 -12.50 -16.34
C GLN A 276 1.91 -12.93 -15.51
N THR A 277 1.66 -14.23 -15.40
CA THR A 277 0.60 -14.75 -14.49
C THR A 277 0.90 -14.38 -13.04
N HIS A 278 2.14 -14.55 -12.57
CA HIS A 278 2.55 -14.16 -11.23
C HIS A 278 2.63 -12.64 -11.04
N GLN A 279 2.89 -11.88 -12.12
CA GLN A 279 2.80 -10.41 -12.11
C GLN A 279 1.36 -9.97 -11.80
N ALA A 280 0.37 -10.54 -12.48
CA ALA A 280 -1.05 -10.25 -12.22
C ALA A 280 -1.46 -10.64 -10.79
N GLU A 281 -1.00 -11.79 -10.31
CA GLU A 281 -1.28 -12.25 -8.95
C GLU A 281 -0.65 -11.31 -7.91
N GLY A 282 0.61 -10.92 -8.11
CA GLY A 282 1.31 -9.96 -7.25
C GLY A 282 0.67 -8.58 -7.24
N TYR A 283 0.28 -8.07 -8.42
CA TYR A 283 -0.43 -6.80 -8.54
C TYR A 283 -1.77 -6.82 -7.81
N SER A 284 -2.53 -7.92 -7.94
CA SER A 284 -3.82 -8.05 -7.23
C SER A 284 -3.66 -8.00 -5.71
N PHE A 285 -2.61 -8.60 -5.17
CA PHE A 285 -2.31 -8.52 -3.74
C PHE A 285 -1.77 -7.15 -3.32
N TRP A 286 -0.94 -6.55 -4.17
CA TRP A 286 -0.43 -5.20 -3.93
C TRP A 286 -1.56 -4.17 -3.76
N ARG A 287 -2.56 -4.19 -4.65
CA ARG A 287 -3.71 -3.28 -4.57
C ARG A 287 -4.50 -3.34 -3.26
N VAL A 288 -4.41 -4.43 -2.50
CA VAL A 288 -5.06 -4.53 -1.18
C VAL A 288 -4.43 -3.57 -0.17
N ILE A 289 -3.11 -3.37 -0.24
CA ILE A 289 -2.37 -2.57 0.74
C ILE A 289 -1.78 -1.27 0.18
N GLU A 290 -1.85 -1.03 -1.12
CA GLU A 290 -1.25 0.12 -1.79
C GLU A 290 -1.58 1.45 -1.08
N LYS A 291 -2.88 1.67 -0.78
CA LYS A 291 -3.34 2.85 -0.06
C LYS A 291 -2.67 3.01 1.32
N TYR A 292 -2.60 1.93 2.09
CA TYR A 292 -2.05 1.97 3.46
C TYR A 292 -0.53 2.18 3.45
N ILE A 293 0.15 1.63 2.46
CA ILE A 293 1.57 1.87 2.24
C ILE A 293 1.79 3.34 1.83
N ALA A 294 0.95 3.88 0.94
CA ALA A 294 1.04 5.28 0.52
C ALA A 294 0.77 6.26 1.67
N GLU A 295 -0.23 5.96 2.51
CA GLU A 295 -0.58 6.79 3.67
C GLU A 295 0.46 6.72 4.80
N ALA A 296 1.13 5.58 4.96
CA ALA A 296 2.19 5.39 5.95
C ALA A 296 3.54 5.97 5.48
N ASN A 297 3.75 6.12 4.17
CA ASN A 297 4.98 6.72 3.67
C ASN A 297 5.07 8.21 4.04
N PRO A 298 6.24 8.69 4.47
CA PRO A 298 6.46 10.13 4.61
C PRO A 298 6.23 10.81 3.25
N SER A 299 5.58 11.98 3.27
CA SER A 299 5.20 12.70 2.06
C SER A 299 6.40 12.95 1.13
N PRO A 300 6.29 12.69 -0.19
CA PRO A 300 7.32 13.09 -1.14
C PRO A 300 7.46 14.61 -1.11
N GLY A 301 8.65 15.11 -0.83
CA GLY A 301 8.94 16.54 -0.75
C GLY A 301 9.30 17.05 0.65
N ASP A 302 9.13 16.22 1.67
CA ASP A 302 9.74 16.44 2.98
C ASP A 302 10.99 15.53 3.04
N ASP A 303 12.08 16.02 2.58
CA ASP A 303 13.47 15.83 2.90
C ASP A 303 13.89 14.45 3.49
N SER A 304 14.86 14.17 4.16
CA SER A 304 15.32 12.85 4.61
C SER A 304 14.55 12.33 5.85
N TYR A 305 14.21 11.03 5.87
CA TYR A 305 13.61 10.33 7.01
C TYR A 305 14.64 9.44 7.72
N ASN A 306 14.70 9.56 9.04
CA ASN A 306 15.51 8.70 9.89
C ASN A 306 14.61 7.74 10.68
N GLY A 307 14.62 6.46 10.39
CA GLY A 307 13.73 5.48 11.02
C GLY A 307 14.19 4.93 12.37
N VAL A 308 15.39 5.27 12.81
CA VAL A 308 15.81 5.01 14.21
C VAL A 308 15.29 6.13 15.11
N THR A 309 15.45 7.39 14.67
CA THR A 309 14.92 8.55 15.38
C THR A 309 13.50 8.92 14.94
N MET A 310 12.99 8.31 13.86
CA MET A 310 11.71 8.63 13.23
C MET A 310 11.56 10.12 12.88
N THR A 311 12.66 10.76 12.49
CA THR A 311 12.70 12.20 12.16
C THR A 311 12.90 12.42 10.67
N VAL A 312 12.25 13.45 10.13
CA VAL A 312 12.42 13.97 8.77
C VAL A 312 13.32 15.19 8.82
N SER A 313 14.29 15.30 7.91
CA SER A 313 15.19 16.47 7.80
C SER A 313 15.45 16.86 6.35
N ALA A 314 15.55 18.16 6.08
CA ALA A 314 15.82 18.74 4.76
C ALA A 314 17.30 18.65 4.42
N VAL A 315 17.73 17.53 3.86
CA VAL A 315 19.12 17.30 3.43
C VAL A 315 19.11 16.94 1.95
N GLU A 316 19.97 17.60 1.17
CA GLU A 316 20.10 17.37 -0.28
C GLU A 316 20.62 15.95 -0.57
N ALA A 317 20.24 15.31 -1.68
CA ALA A 317 20.48 13.93 -2.04
C ALA A 317 21.96 13.51 -2.09
N ASP A 318 22.89 14.39 -2.53
CA ASP A 318 24.32 14.13 -2.41
C ASP A 318 24.79 14.08 -0.95
N GLU A 319 24.09 14.75 -0.06
CA GLU A 319 24.44 14.79 1.35
C GLU A 319 23.99 13.54 2.09
N CYS A 320 22.81 12.98 1.75
CA CYS A 320 22.33 11.71 2.32
C CYS A 320 23.21 10.51 1.94
N ALA A 321 23.74 10.48 0.72
CA ALA A 321 24.57 9.39 0.22
C ALA A 321 26.02 9.43 0.71
N GLY A 322 26.38 10.52 1.32
CA GLY A 322 27.75 10.73 1.75
C GLY A 322 28.11 10.23 3.15
N TYR A 323 27.17 9.65 3.93
CA TYR A 323 27.48 9.25 5.32
C TYR A 323 28.23 7.91 5.40
N MET A 324 29.44 7.91 5.97
CA MET A 324 30.20 6.71 6.37
C MET A 324 30.67 6.86 7.82
N TYR A 325 30.64 5.80 8.59
CA TYR A 325 31.07 5.85 9.99
C TYR A 325 32.59 5.72 10.11
N MET A 326 33.22 6.59 10.85
CA MET A 326 34.66 6.58 11.08
C MET A 326 34.97 6.33 12.54
N THR A 327 35.83 5.33 12.79
CA THR A 327 36.34 5.07 14.13
C THR A 327 37.72 5.71 14.26
N ASP A 328 37.89 6.61 15.25
CA ASP A 328 39.13 7.29 15.60
C ASP A 328 39.76 8.14 14.46
N TYR A 329 38.93 8.84 13.65
CA TYR A 329 39.40 9.78 12.61
C TYR A 329 39.97 11.08 13.24
N ASP A 330 41.13 11.53 12.74
CA ASP A 330 41.81 12.71 13.27
C ASP A 330 41.18 14.03 12.81
N MET A 331 40.32 14.60 13.64
CA MET A 331 39.75 15.94 13.45
C MET A 331 40.48 17.05 14.24
N GLY A 332 41.58 16.69 14.91
CA GLY A 332 42.40 17.63 15.66
C GLY A 332 41.89 18.04 17.04
N ASP A 333 40.70 17.62 17.46
CA ASP A 333 40.10 17.94 18.77
C ASP A 333 39.67 16.68 19.58
N GLY A 334 39.73 15.48 19.00
CA GLY A 334 39.46 14.22 19.68
C GLY A 334 37.99 13.88 19.88
N SER A 335 37.08 14.46 19.10
CA SER A 335 35.65 14.11 19.09
C SER A 335 35.31 13.16 17.92
N ASP A 336 34.34 12.28 18.16
CA ASP A 336 33.81 11.37 17.14
C ASP A 336 32.88 12.13 16.18
N ILE A 337 32.98 11.88 14.87
CA ILE A 337 32.20 12.62 13.85
C ILE A 337 31.75 11.72 12.69
N CYS A 338 30.57 11.99 12.12
CA CYS A 338 30.12 11.45 10.84
C CYS A 338 30.62 12.32 9.68
N TYR A 339 31.35 11.75 8.72
CA TYR A 339 32.08 12.47 7.68
C TYR A 339 31.81 11.92 6.27
N ASN A 340 31.50 12.80 5.34
CA ASN A 340 31.29 12.44 3.94
C ASN A 340 32.56 12.64 3.11
N MET A 341 33.09 11.58 2.51
CA MET A 341 34.35 11.56 1.76
C MET A 341 34.27 12.28 0.41
N ASN A 342 33.08 12.47 -0.14
CA ASN A 342 32.91 13.04 -1.48
C ASN A 342 32.70 14.57 -1.43
N ILE A 343 31.94 15.06 -0.47
CA ILE A 343 31.70 16.50 -0.26
C ILE A 343 32.52 17.08 0.89
N HIS A 344 33.30 16.26 1.59
CA HIS A 344 34.21 16.66 2.67
C HIS A 344 33.52 17.43 3.81
N SER A 345 32.33 17.02 4.23
CA SER A 345 31.59 17.67 5.33
C SER A 345 31.30 16.73 6.51
N VAL A 346 31.10 17.34 7.68
CA VAL A 346 30.77 16.66 8.94
C VAL A 346 29.28 16.85 9.24
N SER A 347 28.56 15.76 9.54
CA SER A 347 27.16 15.80 9.96
C SER A 347 27.03 16.07 11.47
N THR A 348 25.86 16.58 11.89
CA THR A 348 25.51 16.75 13.31
C THR A 348 24.82 15.54 13.90
N ASP A 349 24.65 14.47 13.13
CA ASP A 349 24.11 13.21 13.62
C ASP A 349 25.16 12.48 14.47
N THR A 350 24.72 11.86 15.56
CA THR A 350 25.59 11.52 16.67
C THR A 350 25.68 10.00 16.94
N ASP A 351 25.45 9.12 15.90
CA ASP A 351 25.54 7.66 16.12
C ASP A 351 25.96 6.90 14.83
N GLU A 352 26.84 5.92 14.99
CA GLU A 352 27.48 5.09 13.96
C GLU A 352 26.50 4.31 13.10
N THR A 353 25.35 3.90 13.68
CA THR A 353 24.32 3.14 13.00
C THR A 353 23.60 3.95 11.91
N SER A 354 23.46 5.25 12.08
CA SER A 354 22.82 6.14 11.08
C SER A 354 23.74 6.50 9.89
N CYS A 355 25.05 6.35 10.02
CA CYS A 355 26.04 6.72 8.99
C CYS A 355 26.27 5.65 7.91
N ASP A 356 26.14 4.33 8.21
CA ASP A 356 26.43 3.20 7.26
C ASP A 356 25.22 2.68 6.47
N ALA A 357 24.06 3.31 6.58
CA ALA A 357 22.80 2.72 6.14
C ALA A 357 22.24 3.26 4.80
N TYR A 358 23.06 3.87 3.95
CA TYR A 358 22.60 4.48 2.69
C TYR A 358 22.65 3.50 1.49
N MET A 359 21.53 3.34 0.75
CA MET A 359 21.47 2.67 -0.54
C MET A 359 20.68 3.51 -1.57
N TYR A 360 21.09 3.47 -2.82
CA TYR A 360 20.47 4.24 -3.91
C TYR A 360 19.28 3.50 -4.52
N LEU A 361 18.15 4.16 -4.67
CA LEU A 361 16.98 3.64 -5.39
C LEU A 361 16.54 4.61 -6.49
N GLU A 362 16.30 4.08 -7.68
CA GLU A 362 15.81 4.84 -8.84
C GLU A 362 14.27 4.79 -8.92
N ASN A 363 13.65 5.89 -9.36
CA ASN A 363 12.23 6.01 -9.69
C ASN A 363 11.22 5.77 -8.55
N TYR A 364 11.53 6.17 -7.34
CA TYR A 364 10.66 6.00 -6.18
C TYR A 364 9.66 7.18 -6.03
N GLY A 365 8.33 6.89 -6.06
CA GLY A 365 7.24 7.87 -5.89
C GLY A 365 7.01 8.83 -7.07
N GLU A 366 7.53 8.51 -8.26
CA GLU A 366 7.22 9.25 -9.47
C GLU A 366 5.70 9.17 -9.74
N GLN A 367 5.01 10.31 -9.73
CA GLN A 367 3.63 10.36 -10.19
C GLN A 367 3.64 10.58 -11.70
N THR A 368 3.24 9.57 -12.43
CA THR A 368 3.04 9.68 -13.87
C THR A 368 1.62 10.15 -14.16
N TYR A 369 1.52 11.06 -15.10
CA TYR A 369 0.27 11.55 -15.63
C TYR A 369 0.12 11.07 -17.08
N THR A 370 -0.95 10.34 -17.36
CA THR A 370 -1.33 9.99 -18.72
C THR A 370 -2.56 10.81 -19.10
N GLY A 371 -2.44 11.61 -20.15
CA GLY A 371 -3.52 12.48 -20.58
C GLY A 371 -3.08 13.58 -21.54
N CYS A 372 -3.95 14.53 -21.77
CA CYS A 372 -3.69 15.66 -22.63
C CYS A 372 -2.95 16.78 -21.87
N TYR A 373 -1.82 17.22 -22.41
CA TYR A 373 -1.01 18.31 -21.87
C TYR A 373 -0.90 19.45 -22.90
N ASN A 374 -1.05 20.67 -22.43
CA ASN A 374 -0.84 21.86 -23.23
C ASN A 374 0.47 22.54 -22.84
N SER A 375 1.43 22.57 -23.75
CA SER A 375 2.79 23.07 -23.49
C SER A 375 2.90 24.61 -23.41
N VAL A 376 1.84 25.34 -23.72
CA VAL A 376 1.79 26.80 -23.61
C VAL A 376 1.07 27.24 -22.34
N SER A 377 -0.12 26.68 -22.08
CA SER A 377 -0.88 27.01 -20.88
C SER A 377 -0.46 26.18 -19.65
N HIS A 378 0.37 25.15 -19.85
CA HIS A 378 0.71 24.14 -18.84
C HIS A 378 -0.52 23.46 -18.20
N GLY A 379 -1.67 23.48 -18.90
CA GLY A 379 -2.89 22.82 -18.45
C GLY A 379 -2.87 21.32 -18.77
N MET A 380 -3.41 20.53 -17.85
CA MET A 380 -3.56 19.08 -17.98
C MET A 380 -5.04 18.68 -17.97
N ASN A 381 -5.43 17.73 -18.82
CA ASN A 381 -6.79 17.19 -18.86
C ASN A 381 -6.78 15.67 -19.03
N SER A 382 -7.09 14.95 -17.95
CA SER A 382 -7.14 13.48 -17.91
C SER A 382 -8.42 12.88 -18.50
N SER A 383 -9.45 13.71 -18.74
CA SER A 383 -10.73 13.23 -19.32
C SER A 383 -10.74 13.14 -20.84
N TRP A 384 -9.74 13.70 -21.50
CA TRP A 384 -9.59 13.61 -22.94
C TRP A 384 -8.71 12.42 -23.31
N ASN A 385 -9.16 11.61 -24.25
CA ASN A 385 -8.30 10.58 -24.85
C ASN A 385 -7.35 11.20 -25.90
N GLN A 386 -6.38 10.43 -26.36
CA GLN A 386 -5.37 10.89 -27.32
C GLN A 386 -5.99 11.51 -28.58
N SER A 387 -7.05 10.90 -29.12
CA SER A 387 -7.72 11.37 -30.34
C SER A 387 -8.35 12.76 -30.14
N ILE A 388 -8.93 13.04 -28.99
CA ILE A 388 -9.46 14.37 -28.65
C ILE A 388 -8.31 15.35 -28.39
N CYS A 389 -7.26 14.93 -27.71
CA CYS A 389 -6.10 15.76 -27.39
C CYS A 389 -5.39 16.31 -28.62
N GLU A 390 -5.17 15.47 -29.62
CA GLU A 390 -4.40 15.79 -30.82
C GLU A 390 -5.24 16.42 -31.96
N SER A 391 -6.57 16.63 -31.70
CA SER A 391 -7.51 17.13 -32.74
C SER A 391 -7.90 18.60 -32.60
N TRP A 392 -7.17 19.37 -31.80
CA TRP A 392 -7.39 20.80 -31.66
C TRP A 392 -6.75 21.56 -32.83
N ASP A 393 -7.56 22.37 -33.51
CA ASP A 393 -7.12 23.22 -34.60
C ASP A 393 -7.60 24.67 -34.36
N TYR A 394 -6.79 25.64 -34.80
CA TYR A 394 -7.10 27.05 -34.62
C TYR A 394 -7.79 27.62 -35.85
N TYR A 395 -8.90 28.29 -35.63
CA TYR A 395 -9.66 28.96 -36.66
C TYR A 395 -9.66 30.47 -36.42
N ASP A 396 -9.21 31.24 -37.39
CA ASP A 396 -9.28 32.69 -37.38
C ASP A 396 -10.38 33.18 -38.36
N ASN A 397 -11.40 33.85 -37.80
CA ASN A 397 -12.55 34.34 -38.54
C ASN A 397 -13.24 33.26 -39.42
N ALA A 398 -13.24 32.00 -38.99
CA ALA A 398 -13.89 30.93 -39.73
C ALA A 398 -15.42 31.15 -39.74
N SER A 399 -15.99 31.06 -40.94
CA SER A 399 -17.44 31.23 -41.13
C SER A 399 -18.18 29.93 -40.82
N TRP A 400 -18.94 29.88 -39.72
CA TRP A 400 -19.83 28.79 -39.37
C TRP A 400 -21.30 29.21 -39.50
N GLY A 401 -21.86 28.99 -40.68
CA GLY A 401 -23.22 29.44 -41.00
C GLY A 401 -23.33 30.97 -41.02
N SER A 402 -24.09 31.57 -40.09
CA SER A 402 -24.27 33.03 -40.01
C SER A 402 -23.37 33.72 -38.98
N THR A 403 -22.48 32.99 -38.31
CA THR A 403 -21.56 33.50 -37.31
C THR A 403 -20.12 33.25 -37.68
N THR A 404 -19.23 34.18 -37.36
CA THR A 404 -17.77 33.98 -37.45
C THR A 404 -17.23 33.51 -36.11
N PHE A 405 -16.34 32.53 -36.11
CA PHE A 405 -15.67 32.00 -34.97
C PHE A 405 -14.17 32.21 -35.05
N THR A 406 -13.57 32.68 -33.97
CA THR A 406 -12.12 32.76 -33.81
C THR A 406 -11.78 32.06 -32.50
N GLY A 407 -10.93 31.05 -32.55
CA GLY A 407 -10.54 30.22 -31.39
C GLY A 407 -10.18 28.80 -31.79
N CYS A 408 -10.05 27.95 -30.78
CA CYS A 408 -9.78 26.52 -30.97
C CYS A 408 -11.05 25.73 -31.22
N TYR A 409 -10.98 24.77 -32.14
CA TYR A 409 -12.01 23.77 -32.36
C TYR A 409 -11.43 22.37 -32.34
N ASN A 410 -12.06 21.50 -31.59
CA ASN A 410 -11.66 20.09 -31.54
C ASN A 410 -12.44 19.27 -32.56
N MET A 411 -11.74 18.67 -33.49
CA MET A 411 -12.32 17.92 -34.62
C MET A 411 -12.98 16.60 -34.21
N VAL A 412 -12.72 16.12 -32.99
CA VAL A 412 -13.24 14.84 -32.46
C VAL A 412 -14.36 15.06 -31.46
N SER A 413 -14.14 15.89 -30.41
CA SER A 413 -15.18 16.18 -29.41
C SER A 413 -16.20 17.24 -29.88
N HIS A 414 -15.89 17.99 -30.96
CA HIS A 414 -16.67 19.12 -31.45
C HIS A 414 -16.81 20.27 -30.46
N GLU A 415 -15.92 20.37 -29.49
CA GLU A 415 -15.86 21.48 -28.54
C GLU A 415 -15.12 22.68 -29.12
N THR A 416 -15.43 23.86 -28.59
CA THR A 416 -14.78 25.12 -28.94
C THR A 416 -14.20 25.81 -27.72
N SER A 417 -13.04 26.48 -27.89
CA SER A 417 -12.44 27.36 -26.89
C SER A 417 -12.04 28.70 -27.52
N SER A 418 -11.96 29.73 -26.70
CA SER A 418 -11.54 31.08 -27.17
C SER A 418 -10.02 31.29 -27.05
N ASP A 419 -9.25 30.23 -26.84
CA ASP A 419 -7.81 30.30 -26.72
C ASP A 419 -7.13 30.74 -28.02
N ASP A 420 -5.90 31.24 -27.92
CA ASP A 420 -5.11 31.69 -29.04
C ASP A 420 -4.49 30.52 -29.83
N ASN A 421 -3.96 30.83 -31.01
CA ASN A 421 -3.37 29.84 -31.90
C ASN A 421 -2.22 29.06 -31.25
N ALA A 422 -1.38 29.71 -30.46
CA ALA A 422 -0.24 29.04 -29.79
C ALA A 422 -0.71 28.01 -28.78
N THR A 423 -1.74 28.33 -27.99
CA THR A 423 -2.36 27.41 -27.03
C THR A 423 -3.06 26.25 -27.74
N CYS A 424 -3.80 26.54 -28.82
CA CYS A 424 -4.54 25.57 -29.63
C CYS A 424 -3.67 24.47 -30.22
N THR A 425 -2.54 24.86 -30.82
CA THR A 425 -1.63 23.94 -31.50
C THR A 425 -0.58 23.29 -30.60
N SER A 426 -0.66 23.53 -29.29
CA SER A 426 0.29 22.99 -28.31
C SER A 426 -0.28 21.87 -27.46
N TYR A 427 -1.48 21.36 -27.78
CA TYR A 427 -1.99 20.14 -27.17
C TYR A 427 -1.23 18.91 -27.65
N MET A 428 -0.69 18.15 -26.74
CA MET A 428 -0.02 16.88 -27.01
C MET A 428 -0.53 15.82 -26.05
N TRP A 429 -0.74 14.63 -26.56
CA TRP A 429 -0.97 13.49 -25.69
C TRP A 429 0.34 13.08 -25.04
N VAL A 430 0.33 12.95 -23.77
CA VAL A 430 1.48 12.46 -22.99
C VAL A 430 1.06 11.18 -22.26
N GLU A 431 1.87 10.17 -22.43
CA GLU A 431 1.81 8.94 -21.65
C GLU A 431 2.97 8.96 -20.66
N ASP A 432 2.70 8.59 -19.43
CA ASP A 432 3.70 8.54 -18.35
C ASP A 432 4.48 9.86 -18.14
N TYR A 433 3.80 10.99 -18.40
CA TYR A 433 4.38 12.30 -18.17
C TYR A 433 4.55 12.54 -16.67
N VAL A 434 5.79 12.70 -16.25
CA VAL A 434 6.15 12.98 -14.86
C VAL A 434 5.63 14.36 -14.47
N THR A 435 4.55 14.40 -13.70
CA THR A 435 3.95 15.66 -13.21
C THR A 435 4.54 16.13 -11.90
N VAL A 436 5.06 15.20 -11.13
CA VAL A 436 5.97 15.44 -10.00
C VAL A 436 7.22 14.67 -10.35
N ALA A 437 8.34 15.37 -10.51
CA ALA A 437 9.62 14.69 -10.68
C ALA A 437 9.78 13.75 -9.48
N GLY A 438 9.91 12.45 -9.76
CA GLY A 438 10.36 11.49 -8.79
C GLY A 438 11.67 12.04 -8.23
N GLN A 439 11.81 12.07 -6.94
CA GLN A 439 13.07 12.51 -6.34
C GLN A 439 13.98 11.29 -6.25
N ASP A 440 15.08 11.34 -6.98
CA ASP A 440 16.18 10.43 -6.76
C ASP A 440 16.77 10.72 -5.39
N GLY A 441 17.14 9.72 -4.62
CA GLY A 441 17.67 9.98 -3.31
C GLY A 441 18.39 8.76 -2.71
N CYS A 442 19.03 8.93 -1.59
CA CYS A 442 19.78 7.95 -0.85
C CYS A 442 19.05 7.57 0.44
N TYR A 443 18.85 6.28 0.66
CA TYR A 443 18.12 5.77 1.82
C TYR A 443 19.01 4.88 2.69
N ASN A 444 18.93 5.09 3.98
CA ASN A 444 19.62 4.26 4.96
C ASN A 444 18.65 3.23 5.55
N THR A 445 18.90 1.95 5.32
CA THR A 445 18.02 0.84 5.76
C THR A 445 18.09 0.54 7.25
N VAL A 446 19.00 1.18 7.99
CA VAL A 446 19.15 1.00 9.44
C VAL A 446 18.67 2.24 10.21
N SER A 447 19.10 3.44 9.81
CA SER A 447 18.61 4.69 10.43
C SER A 447 17.30 5.19 9.84
N HIS A 448 16.87 4.58 8.71
CA HIS A 448 15.69 4.98 7.94
C HIS A 448 15.66 6.47 7.56
N SER A 449 16.82 7.06 7.36
CA SER A 449 16.96 8.44 6.90
C SER A 449 16.98 8.52 5.38
N TRP A 450 16.40 9.58 4.84
CA TRP A 450 16.25 9.81 3.41
C TRP A 450 16.88 11.12 2.97
N ASP A 451 17.56 11.12 1.80
CA ASP A 451 18.17 12.31 1.21
C ASP A 451 17.95 12.39 -0.31
N THR A 452 17.37 13.46 -0.80
CA THR A 452 16.93 13.67 -2.18
C THR A 452 17.97 14.25 -3.14
N ALA A 453 19.20 14.58 -2.72
CA ALA A 453 20.21 15.22 -3.56
C ALA A 453 21.42 14.37 -3.96
N ALA A 454 21.58 13.09 -3.53
CA ALA A 454 22.74 12.26 -3.89
C ALA A 454 22.61 11.56 -5.23
N ASP A 455 23.70 11.51 -5.99
CA ASP A 455 23.83 10.56 -7.09
C ASP A 455 24.22 9.15 -6.58
N GLN A 456 24.02 8.14 -7.44
CA GLN A 456 24.30 6.74 -7.11
C GLN A 456 25.74 6.51 -6.65
N SER A 457 26.72 7.14 -7.32
CA SER A 457 28.14 6.96 -7.00
C SER A 457 28.49 7.48 -5.62
N THR A 458 27.78 8.51 -5.19
CA THR A 458 27.89 9.11 -3.88
C THR A 458 27.22 8.25 -2.82
N CYS A 459 26.04 7.69 -3.11
CA CYS A 459 25.29 6.81 -2.22
C CYS A 459 26.04 5.51 -1.89
N GLU A 460 26.69 4.92 -2.88
CA GLU A 460 27.43 3.66 -2.76
C GLU A 460 28.86 3.83 -2.21
N SER A 461 29.27 5.05 -1.84
CA SER A 461 30.64 5.38 -1.41
C SER A 461 30.85 5.38 0.12
N TYR A 462 29.91 4.80 0.88
CA TYR A 462 30.06 4.71 2.32
C TYR A 462 31.02 3.60 2.71
N ASP A 463 31.97 3.92 3.60
CA ASP A 463 32.93 2.98 4.10
C ASP A 463 33.27 3.28 5.57
N TRP A 464 33.38 2.23 6.35
CA TRP A 464 33.70 2.33 7.77
C TRP A 464 35.20 2.41 8.00
N TYR A 465 35.66 3.40 8.74
CA TYR A 465 37.07 3.56 9.09
C TYR A 465 37.33 3.38 10.57
N VAL A 466 38.18 2.39 10.88
CA VAL A 466 38.71 2.16 12.22
C VAL A 466 40.11 2.78 12.29
N ASN A 467 40.36 3.70 13.23
CA ASN A 467 41.68 4.30 13.49
C ASN A 467 42.27 5.11 12.31
N TYR A 468 41.49 5.98 11.67
CA TYR A 468 41.97 6.82 10.58
C TYR A 468 42.60 8.12 11.13
N GLY A 469 43.97 8.20 11.11
CA GLY A 469 44.73 9.38 11.52
C GLY A 469 45.28 9.36 12.95
N ALA A 470 45.95 10.44 13.41
CA ALA A 470 46.67 10.52 14.67
C ALA A 470 45.86 11.07 15.86
N THR A 471 44.68 11.61 15.62
CA THR A 471 43.59 11.85 16.58
C THR A 471 42.36 11.15 16.06
N MET A 472 41.86 10.19 16.79
CA MET A 472 41.04 9.07 16.29
C MET A 472 39.54 9.37 16.34
N PHE A 473 38.90 9.44 15.17
CA PHE A 473 37.45 9.51 15.03
C PHE A 473 36.86 8.11 14.77
N THR A 474 35.81 7.78 15.50
CA THR A 474 35.01 6.58 15.26
C THR A 474 33.58 7.00 15.00
N GLY A 475 33.06 6.74 13.83
CA GLY A 475 31.73 7.17 13.43
C GLY A 475 31.49 7.03 11.93
N CYS A 476 30.32 7.39 11.46
CA CYS A 476 29.97 7.39 10.07
C CYS A 476 30.43 8.67 9.35
N TYR A 477 30.95 8.51 8.15
CA TYR A 477 31.46 9.60 7.33
C TYR A 477 30.77 9.62 5.98
N ASN A 478 30.26 10.76 5.56
CA ASN A 478 29.69 10.92 4.23
C ASN A 478 30.75 11.36 3.21
N MET A 479 31.02 10.53 2.22
CA MET A 479 32.06 10.73 1.20
C MET A 479 31.77 11.90 0.24
N VAL A 480 30.53 12.40 0.23
CA VAL A 480 30.05 13.45 -0.69
C VAL A 480 29.92 14.80 0.01
N SER A 481 29.18 14.86 1.11
CA SER A 481 29.01 16.10 1.89
C SER A 481 30.19 16.40 2.80
N HIS A 482 31.11 15.44 2.99
CA HIS A 482 32.21 15.50 3.95
C HIS A 482 31.77 15.79 5.40
N THR A 483 30.55 15.36 5.74
CA THR A 483 30.02 15.47 7.11
C THR A 483 30.30 14.21 7.90
N THR A 484 30.45 14.32 9.21
CA THR A 484 30.72 13.20 10.12
C THR A 484 29.67 13.13 11.22
N ASP A 485 29.27 11.92 11.63
CA ASP A 485 28.40 11.68 12.79
C ASP A 485 29.00 10.62 13.70
N ALA A 486 29.28 10.97 14.96
CA ALA A 486 29.95 10.11 15.93
C ALA A 486 29.01 9.13 16.66
N ASP A 487 27.72 9.28 16.47
CA ASP A 487 26.71 8.53 17.22
C ASP A 487 26.06 7.38 16.40
N MET A 488 26.46 7.19 15.12
CA MET A 488 25.97 6.08 14.25
C MET A 488 26.79 4.81 14.39
N THR A 489 26.14 3.63 14.41
CA THR A 489 26.81 2.31 14.40
C THR A 489 27.17 1.87 12.96
N GLU A 490 28.10 0.89 12.82
CA GLU A 490 28.52 0.33 11.52
C GLU A 490 27.34 -0.25 10.71
N ALA A 491 26.36 -0.86 11.38
CA ALA A 491 25.15 -1.41 10.75
C ALA A 491 24.22 -0.32 10.20
N GLU A 492 24.18 0.85 10.81
CA GLU A 492 23.39 2.02 10.40
C GLU A 492 24.09 2.81 9.28
N CYS A 493 25.42 2.86 9.28
CA CYS A 493 26.22 3.49 8.24
C CYS A 493 26.08 2.79 6.87
N GLY A 494 25.88 1.45 6.83
CA GLY A 494 25.66 0.67 5.61
C GLY A 494 24.19 0.56 5.13
N ALA A 495 23.25 1.28 5.75
CA ALA A 495 21.81 1.03 5.55
C ALA A 495 21.04 2.18 4.89
N PHE A 496 21.69 3.18 4.33
CA PHE A 496 21.01 4.27 3.61
C PHE A 496 20.55 3.84 2.22
N THR A 497 19.31 4.15 1.86
CA THR A 497 18.74 3.88 0.55
C THR A 497 18.14 5.14 -0.04
N HIS A 498 18.47 5.43 -1.27
CA HIS A 498 17.89 6.51 -2.06
C HIS A 498 16.75 6.00 -2.96
N PHE A 499 15.69 6.78 -3.09
CA PHE A 499 14.53 6.43 -3.88
C PHE A 499 14.21 7.55 -4.88
N ASP A 500 14.28 7.25 -6.17
CA ASP A 500 13.65 8.06 -7.21
C ASP A 500 12.14 7.93 -7.08
N GLY A 501 11.50 8.86 -6.39
CA GLY A 501 10.08 8.82 -6.14
C GLY A 501 9.65 7.77 -5.09
N PHE A 502 9.51 8.18 -3.84
CA PHE A 502 9.21 7.33 -2.69
C PHE A 502 7.77 6.78 -2.72
N GLY A 503 7.52 5.47 -2.60
CA GLY A 503 6.22 4.85 -2.32
C GLY A 503 5.70 3.87 -3.34
N THR A 504 4.43 4.02 -3.65
CA THR A 504 3.65 3.05 -4.40
C THR A 504 4.04 2.92 -5.87
N THR A 505 4.61 3.97 -6.47
CA THR A 505 4.93 4.01 -7.91
C THR A 505 6.00 2.98 -8.30
N GLY A 506 7.03 2.77 -7.47
CA GLY A 506 8.05 1.76 -7.76
C GLY A 506 7.48 0.35 -7.79
N ILE A 507 6.56 0.02 -6.87
CA ILE A 507 5.88 -1.28 -6.85
C ILE A 507 4.89 -1.38 -8.02
N ASN A 508 4.16 -0.30 -8.34
CA ASN A 508 3.29 -0.24 -9.50
C ASN A 508 4.08 -0.48 -10.80
N GLY A 509 5.27 0.11 -10.95
CA GLY A 509 6.15 -0.13 -12.09
C GLY A 509 6.63 -1.58 -12.22
N ILE A 510 6.89 -2.27 -11.10
CA ILE A 510 7.24 -3.70 -11.10
C ILE A 510 6.07 -4.56 -11.58
N TYR A 511 4.85 -4.22 -11.19
CA TYR A 511 3.64 -4.97 -11.52
C TYR A 511 2.88 -4.43 -12.74
N ASP A 512 3.40 -3.43 -13.44
CA ASP A 512 2.81 -2.91 -14.68
C ASP A 512 2.87 -3.96 -15.80
N PHE A 513 1.72 -4.34 -16.33
CA PHE A 513 1.61 -5.37 -17.37
C PHE A 513 2.19 -4.95 -18.72
N SER A 514 2.44 -3.67 -18.95
CA SER A 514 3.21 -3.19 -20.11
C SER A 514 4.68 -3.62 -20.04
N ASN A 515 5.19 -3.90 -18.84
CA ASN A 515 6.54 -4.36 -18.59
C ASN A 515 6.57 -5.89 -18.49
N VAL A 516 7.16 -6.54 -19.47
CA VAL A 516 7.35 -8.00 -19.44
C VAL A 516 8.40 -8.35 -18.39
N PRO A 517 8.09 -9.19 -17.37
CA PRO A 517 9.07 -9.56 -16.36
C PRO A 517 10.34 -10.19 -16.97
N VAL A 518 11.50 -9.78 -16.49
CA VAL A 518 12.79 -10.28 -16.94
C VAL A 518 13.34 -11.29 -15.93
N ALA A 519 13.56 -12.51 -16.36
CA ALA A 519 14.10 -13.56 -15.51
C ALA A 519 15.49 -13.17 -14.97
N GLY A 520 15.72 -13.42 -13.70
CA GLY A 520 16.98 -13.08 -13.02
C GLY A 520 17.02 -11.65 -12.46
N THR A 521 15.97 -10.85 -12.63
CA THR A 521 15.85 -9.53 -11.99
C THR A 521 15.37 -9.72 -10.54
N ASP A 522 16.04 -9.09 -9.58
CA ASP A 522 15.69 -9.19 -8.16
C ASP A 522 14.54 -8.26 -7.78
N TYR A 523 13.36 -8.55 -8.34
CA TYR A 523 12.12 -7.83 -8.00
C TYR A 523 11.75 -7.95 -6.51
N GLN A 524 12.14 -9.03 -5.85
CA GLN A 524 11.85 -9.25 -4.43
C GLN A 524 12.51 -8.20 -3.54
N SER A 525 13.80 -7.98 -3.73
CA SER A 525 14.55 -6.97 -2.97
C SER A 525 14.03 -5.56 -3.25
N ALA A 526 13.71 -5.25 -4.53
CA ALA A 526 13.13 -3.98 -4.90
C ALA A 526 11.77 -3.73 -4.21
N VAL A 527 10.86 -4.72 -4.23
CA VAL A 527 9.56 -4.60 -3.53
C VAL A 527 9.75 -4.43 -2.03
N ARG A 528 10.68 -5.20 -1.40
CA ARG A 528 10.98 -5.03 0.03
C ARG A 528 11.49 -3.63 0.35
N ALA A 529 12.41 -3.12 -0.44
CA ALA A 529 12.95 -1.78 -0.27
C ALA A 529 11.84 -0.71 -0.34
N HIS A 530 10.92 -0.81 -1.30
CA HIS A 530 9.79 0.11 -1.42
C HIS A 530 8.75 -0.01 -0.27
N LEU A 531 8.63 -1.17 0.36
CA LEU A 531 7.71 -1.38 1.49
C LEU A 531 8.31 -0.97 2.83
N GLN A 532 9.64 -1.02 2.98
CA GLN A 532 10.32 -0.86 4.25
C GLN A 532 9.94 0.42 5.00
N PRO A 533 9.93 1.62 4.38
CA PRO A 533 9.61 2.85 5.10
C PRO A 533 8.19 2.87 5.67
N ALA A 534 7.22 2.32 4.94
CA ALA A 534 5.86 2.21 5.45
C ALA A 534 5.76 1.18 6.60
N TRP A 535 6.51 0.08 6.51
CA TRP A 535 6.58 -0.87 7.62
C TRP A 535 7.11 -0.23 8.90
N ASP A 536 8.15 0.58 8.79
CA ASP A 536 8.73 1.27 9.94
C ASP A 536 7.72 2.22 10.58
N MET A 537 6.99 3.00 9.77
CA MET A 537 5.93 3.89 10.25
C MET A 537 4.77 3.13 10.91
N LEU A 538 4.44 1.94 10.41
CA LEU A 538 3.40 1.07 10.97
C LEU A 538 3.90 0.20 12.14
N GLY A 539 5.19 0.27 12.47
CA GLY A 539 5.82 -0.58 13.49
C GLY A 539 5.77 -2.07 13.11
N ILE A 540 5.94 -2.38 11.81
CA ILE A 540 6.05 -3.74 11.27
C ILE A 540 7.54 -4.08 11.19
N THR A 541 7.93 -5.17 11.83
CA THR A 541 9.33 -5.60 11.90
C THR A 541 9.65 -6.66 10.85
N ALA A 542 10.94 -6.90 10.62
CA ALA A 542 11.39 -7.99 9.76
C ALA A 542 10.93 -9.37 10.27
N GLU A 543 10.74 -9.53 11.60
CA GLU A 543 10.23 -10.76 12.21
C GLU A 543 8.74 -10.97 11.88
N ASP A 544 7.93 -9.90 11.87
CA ASP A 544 6.51 -9.95 11.48
C ASP A 544 6.35 -10.40 10.02
N ILE A 545 7.23 -9.94 9.13
CA ILE A 545 7.23 -10.34 7.71
C ILE A 545 7.77 -11.76 7.53
N GLY A 546 8.78 -12.16 8.30
CA GLY A 546 9.41 -13.47 8.20
C GLY A 546 10.31 -13.63 6.97
N ILE A 547 10.75 -14.87 6.74
CA ILE A 547 11.70 -15.22 5.66
C ILE A 547 10.98 -16.13 4.65
N LEU A 548 10.97 -15.72 3.38
CA LEU A 548 10.42 -16.53 2.29
C LEU A 548 11.22 -17.84 2.14
N GLN A 549 10.51 -18.98 2.21
CA GLN A 549 11.04 -20.35 2.13
C GLN A 549 11.12 -20.87 0.69
#